data_fc46eaa847aa598641b3553942ea9da0
#
_entry.id   fc46eaa847aa598641b3553942ea9da0
#
_cell.length_a   1.000
_cell.length_b   1.000
_cell.length_c   1.000
_cell.angle_alpha   90.00
_cell.angle_beta   90.00
_cell.angle_gamma   90.00
#
_symmetry.space_group_name_H-M   'P 1'
#
loop_
_entity.id
_entity.type
_entity.pdbx_description
1 polymer ?
#
loop_
_entity_poly.entity_id
_entity_poly.type
_entity_poly.pdbx_seq_one_letter_code
_entity_poly.pdbx_strand_id
1 'polypeptide(L)'
;EMSASLVGSEMCIRDSSIPELETWVETWAFSETIHSRSYTHIIRNIVNDPSIVFDDIVTNEQIQKRAEGIAHYYDSLIEMTSYWHLLGEGTHTVNGKTITVNLRALKKQLYLCLMSVNALEAIRFYVSFACSFAFAERELMEGNAKIIRLIARDEALHLTGTQHMLNLLRSGVDDPEMAEIAEECKQECYDLFVLAAVQEKEWAEYLFRDGSMIGLNKDILWQYIEYITNIRMQAVGLDLPFQTRSNPIPWINTWLVSDNVQVAPQEVEVSSYLVGQIDAEVDTDDLSNFQL
;
A
#
# COMPACT_ATOMS: atom_id res chain seq x y z
N GLU A 1 8.45 -13.53 -2.91
CA GLU A 1 7.98 -12.21 -3.40
C GLU A 1 7.52 -11.29 -2.26
N MET A 2 6.91 -11.80 -1.19
CA MET A 2 6.68 -11.03 0.04
C MET A 2 7.96 -10.68 0.80
N SER A 3 9.06 -11.40 0.59
CA SER A 3 10.36 -11.09 1.21
C SER A 3 11.00 -9.80 0.66
N ALA A 4 10.71 -9.40 -0.58
CA ALA A 4 11.24 -8.17 -1.17
C ALA A 4 10.66 -6.91 -0.53
N SER A 5 9.35 -6.92 -0.18
CA SER A 5 8.71 -5.81 0.55
C SER A 5 9.29 -5.68 1.96
N LEU A 6 9.50 -6.80 2.67
CA LEU A 6 10.13 -6.81 3.99
C LEU A 6 11.59 -6.35 3.96
N VAL A 7 12.37 -6.78 2.97
CA VAL A 7 13.78 -6.38 2.82
C VAL A 7 13.89 -4.89 2.49
N GLY A 8 13.00 -4.36 1.65
CA GLY A 8 12.94 -2.92 1.36
C GLY A 8 12.64 -2.08 2.60
N SER A 9 11.68 -2.52 3.42
CA SER A 9 11.33 -1.84 4.66
C SER A 9 12.46 -1.93 5.71
N GLU A 10 13.11 -3.08 5.88
CA GLU A 10 14.23 -3.23 6.80
C GLU A 10 15.43 -2.34 6.46
N MET A 11 15.74 -2.13 5.18
CA MET A 11 16.81 -1.22 4.78
C MET A 11 16.45 0.24 5.06
N CYS A 12 15.21 0.65 4.84
CA CYS A 12 14.75 2.00 5.19
C CYS A 12 14.74 2.24 6.70
N ILE A 13 14.40 1.22 7.50
CA ILE A 13 14.35 1.30 8.96
C ILE A 13 15.73 1.56 9.56
N ARG A 14 16.75 0.82 9.16
CA ARG A 14 18.08 0.88 9.76
C ARG A 14 18.80 2.21 9.56
N ASP A 15 18.43 2.96 8.53
CA ASP A 15 19.14 4.17 8.12
C ASP A 15 18.32 5.45 8.37
N SER A 16 17.13 5.33 8.93
CA SER A 16 16.33 6.49 9.30
C SER A 16 16.85 7.11 10.58
N SER A 17 17.22 8.39 10.49
CA SER A 17 17.52 9.23 11.67
C SER A 17 16.26 9.86 12.29
N ILE A 18 15.07 9.50 11.80
CA ILE A 18 13.77 10.03 12.23
C ILE A 18 13.01 8.91 12.94
N PRO A 19 12.98 8.87 14.30
CA PRO A 19 12.35 7.79 15.07
C PRO A 19 10.88 7.56 14.76
N GLU A 20 10.14 8.62 14.41
CA GLU A 20 8.74 8.56 14.04
C GLU A 20 8.54 7.80 12.73
N LEU A 21 9.40 8.03 11.75
CA LEU A 21 9.38 7.33 10.46
C LEU A 21 9.76 5.86 10.65
N GLU A 22 10.78 5.56 11.46
CA GLU A 22 11.18 4.21 11.81
C GLU A 22 10.01 3.45 12.42
N THR A 23 9.38 3.99 13.46
CA THR A 23 8.22 3.37 14.12
C THR A 23 7.07 3.12 13.14
N TRP A 24 6.81 4.08 12.24
CA TRP A 24 5.74 3.95 11.25
C TRP A 24 6.03 2.84 10.24
N VAL A 25 7.26 2.75 9.72
CA VAL A 25 7.67 1.71 8.76
C VAL A 25 7.68 0.31 9.40
N GLU A 26 8.11 0.19 10.67
CA GLU A 26 8.04 -1.08 11.41
C GLU A 26 6.58 -1.53 11.64
N THR A 27 5.70 -0.61 11.96
CA THR A 27 4.26 -0.90 12.11
C THR A 27 3.66 -1.34 10.79
N TRP A 28 4.04 -0.71 9.68
CA TRP A 28 3.63 -1.11 8.34
C TRP A 28 4.10 -2.53 8.01
N ALA A 29 5.39 -2.82 8.18
CA ALA A 29 5.94 -4.16 7.95
C ALA A 29 5.25 -5.26 8.80
N PHE A 30 4.88 -4.94 10.04
CA PHE A 30 4.08 -5.82 10.88
C PHE A 30 2.68 -6.06 10.27
N SER A 31 1.98 -5.02 9.82
CA SER A 31 0.67 -5.13 9.18
C SER A 31 0.72 -6.03 7.95
N GLU A 32 1.72 -5.85 7.08
CA GLU A 32 1.92 -6.70 5.89
C GLU A 32 2.10 -8.19 6.23
N THR A 33 2.79 -8.47 7.34
CA THR A 33 2.92 -9.85 7.84
C THR A 33 1.56 -10.42 8.25
N ILE A 34 0.72 -9.63 8.90
CA ILE A 34 -0.65 -10.03 9.29
C ILE A 34 -1.53 -10.21 8.07
N HIS A 35 -1.46 -9.30 7.06
CA HIS A 35 -2.21 -9.40 5.80
C HIS A 35 -1.90 -10.71 5.08
N SER A 36 -0.62 -11.05 4.92
CA SER A 36 -0.17 -12.29 4.32
C SER A 36 -0.73 -13.54 5.02
N ARG A 37 -0.68 -13.56 6.36
CA ARG A 37 -1.25 -14.65 7.15
C ARG A 37 -2.77 -14.72 7.03
N SER A 38 -3.42 -13.58 6.93
CA SER A 38 -4.88 -13.48 6.77
C SER A 38 -5.33 -14.06 5.43
N TYR A 39 -4.68 -13.72 4.33
CA TYR A 39 -4.94 -14.34 3.02
C TYR A 39 -4.69 -15.84 3.01
N THR A 40 -3.60 -16.28 3.62
CA THR A 40 -3.31 -17.71 3.79
C THR A 40 -4.40 -18.41 4.59
N HIS A 41 -4.89 -17.80 5.66
CA HIS A 41 -5.99 -18.32 6.47
C HIS A 41 -7.29 -18.42 5.67
N ILE A 42 -7.65 -17.38 4.91
CA ILE A 42 -8.82 -17.35 4.03
C ILE A 42 -8.76 -18.51 3.04
N ILE A 43 -7.66 -18.64 2.29
CA ILE A 43 -7.50 -19.68 1.26
C ILE A 43 -7.65 -21.09 1.88
N ARG A 44 -7.01 -21.33 3.02
CA ARG A 44 -7.08 -22.63 3.72
C ARG A 44 -8.46 -23.00 4.22
N ASN A 45 -9.34 -22.03 4.43
CA ASN A 45 -10.70 -22.28 4.92
C ASN A 45 -11.76 -22.30 3.81
N ILE A 46 -11.45 -21.78 2.63
CA ILE A 46 -12.40 -21.67 1.51
C ILE A 46 -12.15 -22.76 0.46
N VAL A 47 -10.88 -23.13 0.23
CA VAL A 47 -10.48 -24.04 -0.84
C VAL A 47 -10.17 -25.41 -0.25
N ASN A 48 -10.74 -26.48 -0.84
CA ASN A 48 -10.54 -27.86 -0.40
C ASN A 48 -9.06 -28.28 -0.46
N ASP A 49 -8.36 -27.87 -1.51
CA ASP A 49 -6.91 -28.08 -1.67
C ASP A 49 -6.21 -26.73 -1.88
N PRO A 50 -5.72 -26.12 -0.81
CA PRO A 50 -5.04 -24.81 -0.86
C PRO A 50 -3.77 -24.81 -1.72
N SER A 51 -3.12 -25.97 -1.91
CA SER A 51 -1.87 -26.07 -2.68
C SER A 51 -2.07 -25.63 -4.14
N ILE A 52 -3.21 -25.94 -4.73
CA ILE A 52 -3.55 -25.54 -6.10
C ILE A 52 -3.49 -24.02 -6.25
N VAL A 53 -4.01 -23.28 -5.27
CA VAL A 53 -4.00 -21.80 -5.30
C VAL A 53 -2.59 -21.28 -5.09
N PHE A 54 -1.84 -21.82 -4.13
CA PHE A 54 -0.48 -21.37 -3.83
C PHE A 54 0.49 -21.64 -4.98
N ASP A 55 0.35 -22.79 -5.67
CA ASP A 55 1.18 -23.13 -6.82
C ASP A 55 0.83 -22.24 -8.04
N ASP A 56 -0.46 -21.85 -8.21
CA ASP A 56 -0.89 -20.98 -9.30
C ASP A 56 -0.40 -19.54 -9.14
N ILE A 57 -0.25 -19.03 -7.91
CA ILE A 57 0.21 -17.66 -7.66
C ILE A 57 1.55 -17.35 -8.35
N VAL A 58 2.49 -18.30 -8.35
CA VAL A 58 3.82 -18.10 -8.92
C VAL A 58 3.88 -18.36 -10.44
N THR A 59 2.85 -18.97 -11.00
CA THR A 59 2.76 -19.29 -12.43
C THR A 59 1.77 -18.41 -13.19
N ASN A 60 0.90 -17.70 -12.50
CA ASN A 60 -0.14 -16.87 -13.08
C ASN A 60 0.45 -15.60 -13.71
N GLU A 61 0.38 -15.48 -15.02
CA GLU A 61 0.94 -14.34 -15.78
C GLU A 61 0.38 -12.98 -15.36
N GLN A 62 -0.91 -12.91 -14.96
CA GLN A 62 -1.53 -11.66 -14.54
C GLN A 62 -0.97 -11.20 -13.19
N ILE A 63 -0.68 -12.13 -12.29
CA ILE A 63 -0.05 -11.83 -11.00
C ILE A 63 1.41 -11.42 -11.21
N GLN A 64 2.16 -12.15 -12.05
CA GLN A 64 3.57 -11.82 -12.35
C GLN A 64 3.72 -10.42 -12.94
N LYS A 65 2.94 -10.05 -13.96
CA LYS A 65 2.97 -8.71 -14.57
C LYS A 65 2.72 -7.59 -13.56
N ARG A 66 1.82 -7.81 -12.62
CA ARG A 66 1.51 -6.83 -11.58
C ARG A 66 2.67 -6.69 -10.58
N ALA A 67 3.35 -7.79 -10.23
CA ALA A 67 4.49 -7.80 -9.32
C ALA A 67 5.74 -7.15 -9.93
N GLU A 68 6.08 -7.45 -11.19
CA GLU A 68 7.26 -6.92 -11.88
C GLU A 68 7.27 -5.39 -11.94
N GLY A 69 6.13 -4.76 -12.19
CA GLY A 69 6.01 -3.31 -12.31
C GLY A 69 6.38 -2.55 -11.02
N ILE A 70 6.30 -3.20 -9.85
CA ILE A 70 6.61 -2.60 -8.56
C ILE A 70 8.04 -2.96 -8.13
N ALA A 71 8.43 -4.22 -8.30
CA ALA A 71 9.72 -4.74 -7.89
C ALA A 71 10.88 -3.89 -8.44
N HIS A 72 10.76 -3.40 -9.68
CA HIS A 72 11.78 -2.57 -10.31
C HIS A 72 12.15 -1.33 -9.50
N TYR A 73 11.18 -0.61 -8.94
CA TYR A 73 11.45 0.61 -8.16
C TYR A 73 12.11 0.30 -6.82
N TYR A 74 11.70 -0.78 -6.16
CA TYR A 74 12.32 -1.25 -4.93
C TYR A 74 13.75 -1.74 -5.18
N ASP A 75 13.95 -2.60 -6.16
CA ASP A 75 15.29 -3.16 -6.49
C ASP A 75 16.27 -2.04 -6.84
N SER A 76 15.83 -1.06 -7.62
CA SER A 76 16.65 0.10 -7.98
C SER A 76 17.00 0.95 -6.76
N LEU A 77 16.06 1.19 -5.84
CA LEU A 77 16.34 1.94 -4.61
C LEU A 77 17.31 1.19 -3.71
N ILE A 78 17.13 -0.11 -3.51
CA ILE A 78 18.01 -0.97 -2.73
C ILE A 78 19.44 -0.98 -3.31
N GLU A 79 19.56 -1.14 -4.63
CA GLU A 79 20.86 -1.14 -5.30
C GLU A 79 21.57 0.21 -5.16
N MET A 80 20.89 1.32 -5.45
CA MET A 80 21.46 2.66 -5.35
C MET A 80 21.82 3.03 -3.91
N THR A 81 20.99 2.67 -2.93
CA THR A 81 21.31 2.89 -1.51
C THR A 81 22.51 2.06 -1.08
N SER A 82 22.62 0.82 -1.53
CA SER A 82 23.79 -0.03 -1.26
C SER A 82 25.06 0.57 -1.83
N TYR A 83 25.04 1.08 -3.05
CA TYR A 83 26.21 1.77 -3.63
C TYR A 83 26.55 3.06 -2.88
N TRP A 84 25.55 3.83 -2.45
CA TRP A 84 25.77 5.02 -1.64
C TRP A 84 26.51 4.70 -0.34
N HIS A 85 26.08 3.67 0.39
CA HIS A 85 26.72 3.29 1.65
C HIS A 85 28.11 2.67 1.48
N LEU A 86 28.30 1.87 0.45
CA LEU A 86 29.56 1.14 0.25
C LEU A 86 30.66 1.98 -0.42
N LEU A 87 30.27 2.87 -1.33
CA LEU A 87 31.21 3.56 -2.21
C LEU A 87 31.28 5.07 -1.95
N GLY A 88 30.22 5.68 -1.42
CA GLY A 88 30.07 7.12 -1.34
C GLY A 88 29.82 7.77 -2.70
N GLU A 89 29.64 9.09 -2.71
CA GLU A 89 29.42 9.86 -3.93
C GLU A 89 30.61 9.85 -4.85
N GLY A 90 30.40 9.70 -6.16
CA GLY A 90 31.46 9.70 -7.17
C GLY A 90 31.27 8.64 -8.25
N THR A 91 32.33 8.47 -9.06
CA THR A 91 32.38 7.45 -10.10
C THR A 91 33.34 6.34 -9.71
N HIS A 92 32.85 5.11 -9.66
CA HIS A 92 33.55 3.94 -9.17
C HIS A 92 33.58 2.83 -10.22
N THR A 93 34.55 1.94 -10.14
CA THR A 93 34.60 0.73 -10.97
C THR A 93 34.38 -0.50 -10.09
N VAL A 94 33.27 -1.19 -10.31
CA VAL A 94 32.87 -2.40 -9.56
C VAL A 94 32.70 -3.54 -10.55
N ASN A 95 33.47 -4.61 -10.39
CA ASN A 95 33.44 -5.78 -11.28
C ASN A 95 33.55 -5.44 -12.78
N GLY A 96 34.41 -4.42 -13.11
CA GLY A 96 34.62 -3.97 -14.49
C GLY A 96 33.48 -3.07 -15.05
N LYS A 97 32.47 -2.75 -14.28
CA LYS A 97 31.41 -1.80 -14.64
C LYS A 97 31.65 -0.46 -13.97
N THR A 98 31.44 0.64 -14.71
CA THR A 98 31.48 1.99 -14.17
C THR A 98 30.13 2.31 -13.55
N ILE A 99 30.11 2.68 -12.26
CA ILE A 99 28.94 3.05 -11.48
C ILE A 99 29.12 4.49 -11.01
N THR A 100 28.15 5.35 -11.27
CA THR A 100 28.13 6.72 -10.76
C THR A 100 27.11 6.80 -9.62
N VAL A 101 27.63 7.10 -8.43
CA VAL A 101 26.83 7.32 -7.23
C VAL A 101 26.60 8.80 -7.04
N ASN A 102 25.37 9.24 -7.01
CA ASN A 102 24.96 10.63 -6.94
C ASN A 102 23.75 10.81 -6.03
N LEU A 103 23.84 11.74 -5.08
CA LEU A 103 22.76 11.96 -4.09
C LEU A 103 21.43 12.38 -4.75
N ARG A 104 21.47 13.26 -5.76
CA ARG A 104 20.26 13.68 -6.46
C ARG A 104 19.57 12.50 -7.15
N ALA A 105 20.34 11.60 -7.77
CA ALA A 105 19.80 10.40 -8.39
C ALA A 105 19.14 9.45 -7.35
N LEU A 106 19.75 9.31 -6.19
CA LEU A 106 19.20 8.54 -5.08
C LEU A 106 17.89 9.16 -4.55
N LYS A 107 17.85 10.47 -4.36
CA LYS A 107 16.63 11.21 -3.99
C LYS A 107 15.51 11.02 -5.03
N LYS A 108 15.84 11.08 -6.32
CA LYS A 108 14.91 10.83 -7.41
C LYS A 108 14.34 9.39 -7.31
N GLN A 109 15.21 8.41 -7.12
CA GLN A 109 14.79 7.00 -7.00
C GLN A 109 13.91 6.77 -5.76
N LEU A 110 14.22 7.41 -4.63
CA LEU A 110 13.37 7.38 -3.43
C LEU A 110 11.97 7.93 -3.73
N TYR A 111 11.89 9.09 -4.39
CA TYR A 111 10.60 9.70 -4.75
C TYR A 111 9.77 8.81 -5.66
N LEU A 112 10.38 8.21 -6.70
CA LEU A 112 9.71 7.29 -7.60
C LEU A 112 9.28 5.99 -6.90
N CYS A 113 10.11 5.47 -6.00
CA CYS A 113 9.77 4.31 -5.20
C CYS A 113 8.55 4.58 -4.30
N LEU A 114 8.51 5.71 -3.59
CA LEU A 114 7.36 6.11 -2.78
C LEU A 114 6.09 6.31 -3.64
N MET A 115 6.22 6.86 -4.85
CA MET A 115 5.09 6.97 -5.79
C MET A 115 4.60 5.59 -6.24
N SER A 116 5.51 4.64 -6.51
CA SER A 116 5.12 3.28 -6.90
C SER A 116 4.40 2.55 -5.78
N VAL A 117 4.87 2.71 -4.54
CA VAL A 117 4.20 2.18 -3.34
C VAL A 117 2.82 2.81 -3.16
N ASN A 118 2.73 4.15 -3.28
CA ASN A 118 1.46 4.84 -3.17
C ASN A 118 0.45 4.38 -4.23
N ALA A 119 0.88 4.15 -5.48
CA ALA A 119 0.01 3.59 -6.51
C ALA A 119 -0.41 2.14 -6.23
N LEU A 120 0.48 1.34 -5.61
CA LEU A 120 0.18 -0.02 -5.16
C LEU A 120 -0.96 0.01 -4.13
N GLU A 121 -0.75 0.71 -3.02
CA GLU A 121 -1.69 0.83 -1.90
C GLU A 121 -3.01 1.50 -2.30
N ALA A 122 -2.93 2.43 -3.27
CA ALA A 122 -4.06 3.24 -3.71
C ALA A 122 -5.02 2.54 -4.67
N ILE A 123 -4.54 1.59 -5.50
CA ILE A 123 -5.29 1.10 -6.66
C ILE A 123 -5.34 -0.42 -6.70
N ARG A 124 -4.21 -1.13 -6.46
CA ARG A 124 -4.05 -2.52 -6.85
C ARG A 124 -4.84 -3.54 -6.02
N PHE A 125 -5.38 -3.16 -4.86
CA PHE A 125 -6.19 -4.05 -4.02
C PHE A 125 -7.69 -3.83 -4.20
N TYR A 126 -8.11 -2.69 -4.76
CA TYR A 126 -9.49 -2.25 -4.71
C TYR A 126 -10.45 -3.08 -5.56
N VAL A 127 -9.99 -3.69 -6.66
CA VAL A 127 -10.79 -4.67 -7.43
C VAL A 127 -11.09 -5.89 -6.57
N SER A 128 -10.08 -6.44 -5.90
CA SER A 128 -10.22 -7.62 -5.04
C SER A 128 -11.07 -7.33 -3.81
N PHE A 129 -10.94 -6.14 -3.22
CA PHE A 129 -11.81 -5.69 -2.14
C PHE A 129 -13.27 -5.57 -2.59
N ALA A 130 -13.52 -4.96 -3.75
CA ALA A 130 -14.87 -4.84 -4.30
C ALA A 130 -15.50 -6.21 -4.55
N CYS A 131 -14.76 -7.19 -5.08
CA CYS A 131 -15.25 -8.56 -5.25
C CYS A 131 -15.58 -9.22 -3.91
N SER A 132 -14.69 -9.10 -2.91
CA SER A 132 -14.91 -9.68 -1.58
C SER A 132 -16.13 -9.08 -0.88
N PHE A 133 -16.29 -7.77 -0.93
CA PHE A 133 -17.43 -7.08 -0.33
C PHE A 133 -18.74 -7.33 -1.08
N ALA A 134 -18.69 -7.54 -2.41
CA ALA A 134 -19.87 -7.91 -3.19
C ALA A 134 -20.46 -9.28 -2.79
N PHE A 135 -19.65 -10.20 -2.29
CA PHE A 135 -20.15 -11.44 -1.67
C PHE A 135 -20.88 -11.13 -0.35
N ALA A 136 -20.31 -10.28 0.49
CA ALA A 136 -20.88 -9.93 1.78
C ALA A 136 -22.18 -9.12 1.68
N GLU A 137 -22.34 -8.27 0.65
CA GLU A 137 -23.63 -7.61 0.31
C GLU A 137 -24.76 -8.60 0.05
N ARG A 138 -24.44 -9.88 -0.08
CA ARG A 138 -25.37 -11.00 -0.31
C ARG A 138 -25.38 -11.99 0.83
N GLU A 139 -24.87 -11.59 1.98
CA GLU A 139 -24.79 -12.45 3.16
C GLU A 139 -23.95 -13.72 2.91
N LEU A 140 -22.98 -13.63 1.98
CA LEU A 140 -22.06 -14.70 1.65
C LEU A 140 -20.64 -14.33 2.10
N MET A 141 -19.90 -15.31 2.62
CA MET A 141 -18.50 -15.15 3.01
C MET A 141 -18.24 -13.96 3.97
N GLU A 142 -19.14 -13.71 4.90
CA GLU A 142 -19.03 -12.58 5.82
C GLU A 142 -17.73 -12.57 6.64
N GLY A 143 -17.24 -13.75 7.06
CA GLY A 143 -15.96 -13.89 7.77
C GLY A 143 -14.78 -13.41 6.93
N ASN A 144 -14.78 -13.74 5.63
CA ASN A 144 -13.79 -13.22 4.68
C ASN A 144 -13.87 -11.69 4.58
N ALA A 145 -15.07 -11.14 4.39
CA ALA A 145 -15.27 -9.71 4.29
C ALA A 145 -14.81 -8.94 5.55
N LYS A 146 -15.00 -9.51 6.75
CA LYS A 146 -14.48 -8.92 7.99
C LYS A 146 -12.96 -8.85 8.01
N ILE A 147 -12.28 -9.91 7.59
CA ILE A 147 -10.81 -9.93 7.47
C ILE A 147 -10.34 -8.89 6.44
N ILE A 148 -10.94 -8.90 5.24
CA ILE A 148 -10.60 -7.96 4.17
C ILE A 148 -10.86 -6.51 4.60
N ARG A 149 -11.90 -6.24 5.38
CA ARG A 149 -12.17 -4.90 5.92
C ARG A 149 -11.06 -4.40 6.85
N LEU A 150 -10.50 -5.29 7.70
CA LEU A 150 -9.37 -4.94 8.56
C LEU A 150 -8.12 -4.65 7.73
N ILE A 151 -7.84 -5.46 6.70
CA ILE A 151 -6.76 -5.21 5.75
C ILE A 151 -6.98 -3.86 5.05
N ALA A 152 -8.15 -3.59 4.48
CA ALA A 152 -8.44 -2.33 3.79
C ALA A 152 -8.28 -1.08 4.68
N ARG A 153 -8.53 -1.22 5.99
CA ARG A 153 -8.27 -0.16 6.97
C ARG A 153 -6.78 0.13 7.10
N ASP A 154 -5.96 -0.92 7.20
CA ASP A 154 -4.51 -0.79 7.33
C ASP A 154 -3.91 -0.22 6.03
N GLU A 155 -4.37 -0.67 4.84
CA GLU A 155 -3.99 -0.10 3.55
C GLU A 155 -4.34 1.40 3.44
N ALA A 156 -5.45 1.83 4.04
CA ALA A 156 -5.79 3.25 4.09
C ALA A 156 -4.79 4.07 4.93
N LEU A 157 -4.21 3.48 5.99
CA LEU A 157 -3.14 4.11 6.78
C LEU A 157 -1.83 4.18 5.99
N HIS A 158 -1.43 3.09 5.33
CA HIS A 158 -0.24 3.04 4.47
C HIS A 158 -0.33 4.09 3.36
N LEU A 159 -1.48 4.17 2.71
CA LEU A 159 -1.77 5.15 1.68
C LEU A 159 -1.67 6.59 2.22
N THR A 160 -2.27 6.87 3.37
CA THR A 160 -2.24 8.21 3.97
C THR A 160 -0.83 8.63 4.34
N GLY A 161 -0.04 7.72 4.93
CA GLY A 161 1.36 7.95 5.28
C GLY A 161 2.23 8.24 4.07
N THR A 162 2.12 7.42 3.01
CA THR A 162 2.87 7.64 1.76
C THR A 162 2.45 8.94 1.08
N GLN A 163 1.17 9.28 1.05
CA GLN A 163 0.68 10.57 0.53
C GLN A 163 1.24 11.75 1.32
N HIS A 164 1.30 11.64 2.64
CA HIS A 164 1.88 12.67 3.50
C HIS A 164 3.37 12.88 3.17
N MET A 165 4.15 11.82 3.12
CA MET A 165 5.58 11.88 2.76
C MET A 165 5.79 12.49 1.38
N LEU A 166 5.06 12.04 0.36
CA LEU A 166 5.14 12.57 -1.00
C LEU A 166 4.80 14.07 -1.06
N ASN A 167 3.79 14.51 -0.31
CA ASN A 167 3.42 15.92 -0.26
C ASN A 167 4.47 16.77 0.47
N LEU A 168 5.10 16.27 1.53
CA LEU A 168 6.22 16.93 2.19
C LEU A 168 7.41 17.08 1.24
N LEU A 169 7.85 16.01 0.59
CA LEU A 169 8.95 16.02 -0.38
C LEU A 169 8.65 16.99 -1.53
N ARG A 170 7.47 16.94 -2.11
CA ARG A 170 7.04 17.83 -3.18
C ARG A 170 6.96 19.29 -2.77
N SER A 171 6.68 19.57 -1.49
CA SER A 171 6.64 20.95 -0.99
C SER A 171 8.02 21.61 -0.99
N GLY A 172 9.09 20.83 -0.92
CA GLY A 172 10.46 21.32 -0.85
C GLY A 172 10.78 22.10 0.45
N VAL A 173 9.94 21.99 1.49
CA VAL A 173 10.13 22.75 2.75
C VAL A 173 11.42 22.34 3.44
N ASP A 174 11.69 21.05 3.55
CA ASP A 174 12.89 20.52 4.20
C ASP A 174 14.07 20.43 3.22
N ASP A 175 13.78 20.17 1.94
CA ASP A 175 14.76 20.01 0.88
C ASP A 175 14.21 20.56 -0.44
N PRO A 176 14.59 21.81 -0.84
CA PRO A 176 14.12 22.42 -2.08
C PRO A 176 14.42 21.62 -3.35
N GLU A 177 15.50 20.81 -3.36
CA GLU A 177 15.86 19.95 -4.49
C GLU A 177 14.76 18.88 -4.73
N MET A 178 14.07 18.44 -3.67
CA MET A 178 12.98 17.47 -3.80
C MET A 178 11.78 18.03 -4.56
N ALA A 179 11.48 19.33 -4.46
CA ALA A 179 10.43 19.97 -5.25
C ALA A 179 10.78 19.98 -6.75
N GLU A 180 12.06 20.23 -7.09
CA GLU A 180 12.54 20.16 -8.48
C GLU A 180 12.46 18.73 -9.02
N ILE A 181 12.89 17.74 -8.23
CA ILE A 181 12.80 16.31 -8.57
C ILE A 181 11.36 15.89 -8.79
N ALA A 182 10.44 16.33 -7.94
CA ALA A 182 9.01 16.02 -8.06
C ALA A 182 8.43 16.56 -9.37
N GLU A 183 8.80 17.77 -9.78
CA GLU A 183 8.35 18.34 -11.05
C GLU A 183 8.98 17.61 -12.26
N GLU A 184 10.27 17.27 -12.20
CA GLU A 184 10.93 16.46 -13.23
C GLU A 184 10.29 15.08 -13.41
N CYS A 185 9.87 14.46 -12.31
CA CYS A 185 9.27 13.12 -12.30
C CYS A 185 7.77 13.11 -12.59
N LYS A 186 7.12 14.28 -12.75
CA LYS A 186 5.66 14.38 -12.83
C LYS A 186 5.05 13.48 -13.89
N GLN A 187 5.65 13.45 -15.09
CA GLN A 187 5.15 12.60 -16.17
C GLN A 187 5.36 11.12 -15.89
N GLU A 188 6.52 10.75 -15.35
CA GLU A 188 6.83 9.35 -14.99
C GLU A 188 5.88 8.85 -13.89
N CYS A 189 5.59 9.69 -12.89
CA CYS A 189 4.61 9.39 -11.84
C CYS A 189 3.19 9.25 -12.41
N TYR A 190 2.79 10.14 -13.34
CA TYR A 190 1.51 10.04 -14.03
C TYR A 190 1.37 8.71 -14.77
N ASP A 191 2.37 8.35 -15.57
CA ASP A 191 2.39 7.11 -16.35
C ASP A 191 2.35 5.87 -15.45
N LEU A 192 3.01 5.91 -14.30
CA LEU A 192 3.00 4.85 -13.29
C LEU A 192 1.58 4.57 -12.75
N PHE A 193 0.84 5.63 -12.39
CA PHE A 193 -0.55 5.48 -11.92
C PHE A 193 -1.48 5.00 -13.03
N VAL A 194 -1.32 5.53 -14.25
CA VAL A 194 -2.12 5.08 -15.41
C VAL A 194 -1.84 3.61 -15.72
N LEU A 195 -0.57 3.18 -15.66
CA LEU A 195 -0.19 1.78 -15.85
C LEU A 195 -0.83 0.88 -14.76
N ALA A 196 -0.80 1.31 -13.50
CA ALA A 196 -1.46 0.57 -12.42
C ALA A 196 -2.97 0.42 -12.68
N ALA A 197 -3.64 1.48 -13.13
CA ALA A 197 -5.05 1.43 -13.49
C ALA A 197 -5.33 0.49 -14.67
N VAL A 198 -4.48 0.49 -15.70
CA VAL A 198 -4.60 -0.43 -16.85
C VAL A 198 -4.45 -1.88 -16.39
N GLN A 199 -3.44 -2.19 -15.57
CA GLN A 199 -3.23 -3.53 -15.05
C GLN A 199 -4.38 -4.00 -14.14
N GLU A 200 -5.00 -3.11 -13.39
CA GLU A 200 -6.20 -3.46 -12.60
C GLU A 200 -7.43 -3.71 -13.48
N LYS A 201 -7.56 -2.99 -14.61
CA LYS A 201 -8.60 -3.28 -15.59
C LYS A 201 -8.40 -4.66 -16.24
N GLU A 202 -7.17 -5.00 -16.61
CA GLU A 202 -6.82 -6.34 -17.11
C GLU A 202 -7.10 -7.43 -16.05
N TRP A 203 -6.81 -7.14 -14.79
CA TRP A 203 -7.13 -8.03 -13.68
C TRP A 203 -8.65 -8.23 -13.52
N ALA A 204 -9.44 -7.17 -13.61
CA ALA A 204 -10.90 -7.27 -13.59
C ALA A 204 -11.43 -8.11 -14.78
N GLU A 205 -10.87 -7.95 -15.98
CA GLU A 205 -11.22 -8.79 -17.12
C GLU A 205 -10.89 -10.27 -16.88
N TYR A 206 -9.71 -10.53 -16.33
CA TYR A 206 -9.28 -11.89 -15.98
C TYR A 206 -10.21 -12.55 -14.96
N LEU A 207 -10.58 -11.84 -13.90
CA LEU A 207 -11.48 -12.34 -12.87
C LEU A 207 -12.89 -12.63 -13.39
N PHE A 208 -13.38 -11.82 -14.33
CA PHE A 208 -14.75 -11.91 -14.87
C PHE A 208 -14.84 -12.56 -16.24
N ARG A 209 -13.75 -13.28 -16.68
CA ARG A 209 -13.71 -13.94 -17.98
C ARG A 209 -14.80 -15.01 -18.17
N ASP A 210 -15.17 -15.70 -17.09
CA ASP A 210 -16.13 -16.79 -17.10
C ASP A 210 -17.55 -16.36 -16.70
N GLY A 211 -17.77 -15.07 -16.42
CA GLY A 211 -19.06 -14.51 -16.06
C GLY A 211 -18.99 -13.39 -15.04
N SER A 212 -20.15 -12.79 -14.75
CA SER A 212 -20.28 -11.67 -13.83
C SER A 212 -20.88 -12.10 -12.50
N MET A 213 -20.55 -11.37 -11.44
CA MET A 213 -21.28 -11.46 -10.17
C MET A 213 -22.55 -10.62 -10.24
N ILE A 214 -23.58 -10.97 -9.43
CA ILE A 214 -24.79 -10.15 -9.36
C ILE A 214 -24.40 -8.78 -8.74
N GLY A 215 -24.65 -7.70 -9.49
CA GLY A 215 -24.35 -6.33 -9.07
C GLY A 215 -22.92 -5.88 -9.30
N LEU A 216 -22.05 -6.75 -9.87
CA LEU A 216 -20.66 -6.42 -10.17
C LEU A 216 -20.22 -7.12 -11.45
N ASN A 217 -19.66 -6.35 -12.38
CA ASN A 217 -19.07 -6.84 -13.60
C ASN A 217 -17.81 -6.04 -13.97
N LYS A 218 -17.10 -6.46 -15.00
CA LYS A 218 -15.87 -5.81 -15.43
C LYS A 218 -16.04 -4.33 -15.76
N ASP A 219 -17.14 -3.95 -16.41
CA ASP A 219 -17.35 -2.58 -16.87
C ASP A 219 -17.62 -1.61 -15.70
N ILE A 220 -18.33 -2.08 -14.68
CA ILE A 220 -18.53 -1.36 -13.42
C ILE A 220 -17.19 -1.23 -12.68
N LEU A 221 -16.39 -2.30 -12.62
CA LEU A 221 -15.06 -2.25 -12.00
C LEU A 221 -14.11 -1.32 -12.75
N TRP A 222 -14.17 -1.26 -14.09
CA TRP A 222 -13.38 -0.31 -14.85
C TRP A 222 -13.69 1.14 -14.49
N GLN A 223 -14.96 1.49 -14.37
CA GLN A 223 -15.37 2.81 -13.91
C GLN A 223 -14.93 3.07 -12.47
N TYR A 224 -14.98 2.05 -11.61
CA TYR A 224 -14.52 2.17 -10.24
C TYR A 224 -13.01 2.41 -10.17
N ILE A 225 -12.20 1.68 -10.94
CA ILE A 225 -10.76 1.89 -11.04
C ILE A 225 -10.46 3.31 -11.53
N GLU A 226 -11.15 3.80 -12.56
CA GLU A 226 -10.99 5.18 -13.04
C GLU A 226 -11.32 6.22 -11.96
N TYR A 227 -12.40 6.00 -11.24
CA TYR A 227 -12.83 6.88 -10.15
C TYR A 227 -11.80 6.95 -9.03
N ILE A 228 -11.34 5.80 -8.51
CA ILE A 228 -10.35 5.79 -7.43
C ILE A 228 -9.00 6.34 -7.91
N THR A 229 -8.56 6.01 -9.12
CA THR A 229 -7.30 6.51 -9.68
C THR A 229 -7.30 8.04 -9.74
N ASN A 230 -8.37 8.66 -10.21
CA ASN A 230 -8.50 10.11 -10.23
C ASN A 230 -8.34 10.72 -8.82
N ILE A 231 -9.00 10.16 -7.80
CA ILE A 231 -8.91 10.66 -6.42
C ILE A 231 -7.48 10.52 -5.90
N ARG A 232 -6.83 9.39 -6.15
CA ARG A 232 -5.49 9.11 -5.65
C ARG A 232 -4.44 9.97 -6.31
N MET A 233 -4.51 10.15 -7.62
CA MET A 233 -3.61 11.04 -8.36
C MET A 233 -3.77 12.49 -7.90
N GLN A 234 -4.99 12.96 -7.69
CA GLN A 234 -5.23 14.29 -7.14
C GLN A 234 -4.59 14.48 -5.76
N ALA A 235 -4.65 13.47 -4.89
CA ALA A 235 -4.09 13.53 -3.53
C ALA A 235 -2.57 13.70 -3.51
N VAL A 236 -1.86 13.24 -4.55
CA VAL A 236 -0.41 13.41 -4.72
C VAL A 236 -0.05 14.49 -5.75
N GLY A 237 -1.03 15.31 -6.18
CA GLY A 237 -0.81 16.49 -7.03
C GLY A 237 -0.57 16.19 -8.49
N LEU A 238 -1.07 15.05 -8.99
CA LEU A 238 -1.05 14.68 -10.40
C LEU A 238 -2.35 15.06 -11.10
N ASP A 239 -2.29 15.21 -12.41
CA ASP A 239 -3.46 15.49 -13.24
C ASP A 239 -4.38 14.27 -13.36
N LEU A 240 -5.68 14.50 -13.60
CA LEU A 240 -6.68 13.43 -13.64
C LEU A 240 -6.74 12.78 -15.02
N PRO A 241 -6.43 11.46 -15.16
CA PRO A 241 -6.39 10.81 -16.47
C PRO A 241 -7.76 10.44 -17.03
N PHE A 242 -8.78 10.26 -16.18
CA PHE A 242 -10.08 9.72 -16.59
C PHE A 242 -11.22 10.72 -16.41
N GLN A 243 -12.31 10.52 -17.18
CA GLN A 243 -13.51 11.36 -17.10
C GLN A 243 -14.49 10.96 -16.00
N THR A 244 -14.36 9.75 -15.47
CA THR A 244 -15.23 9.20 -14.41
C THR A 244 -15.07 10.00 -13.12
N ARG A 245 -16.18 10.60 -12.63
CA ARG A 245 -16.19 11.52 -11.47
C ARG A 245 -17.03 11.00 -10.30
N SER A 246 -17.83 9.97 -10.49
CA SER A 246 -18.71 9.41 -9.46
C SER A 246 -18.39 7.94 -9.21
N ASN A 247 -18.52 7.52 -7.96
CA ASN A 247 -18.34 6.11 -7.58
C ASN A 247 -19.47 5.26 -8.16
N PRO A 248 -19.20 4.30 -9.07
CA PRO A 248 -20.23 3.44 -9.65
C PRO A 248 -20.75 2.36 -8.68
N ILE A 249 -20.05 2.12 -7.57
CA ILE A 249 -20.39 1.14 -6.54
C ILE A 249 -20.41 1.80 -5.14
N PRO A 250 -21.31 2.76 -4.90
CA PRO A 250 -21.28 3.56 -3.65
C PRO A 250 -21.47 2.73 -2.38
N TRP A 251 -22.07 1.55 -2.47
CA TRP A 251 -22.21 0.60 -1.36
C TRP A 251 -20.85 0.17 -0.74
N ILE A 252 -19.77 0.19 -1.54
CA ILE A 252 -18.43 -0.20 -1.05
C ILE A 252 -17.94 0.70 0.08
N ASN A 253 -18.41 1.95 0.12
CA ASN A 253 -17.99 2.90 1.17
C ASN A 253 -18.39 2.41 2.56
N THR A 254 -19.50 1.66 2.69
CA THR A 254 -19.93 1.05 3.97
C THR A 254 -18.89 0.06 4.51
N TRP A 255 -18.17 -0.60 3.61
CA TRP A 255 -17.12 -1.57 3.95
C TRP A 255 -15.76 -0.91 4.19
N LEU A 256 -15.47 0.18 3.48
CA LEU A 256 -14.19 0.89 3.56
C LEU A 256 -14.13 1.90 4.72
N VAL A 257 -15.27 2.31 5.30
CA VAL A 257 -15.28 3.17 6.49
C VAL A 257 -14.83 2.36 7.70
N SER A 258 -13.77 2.82 8.34
CA SER A 258 -13.11 2.13 9.45
C SER A 258 -13.59 2.55 10.85
N ASP A 259 -14.38 3.61 10.95
CA ASP A 259 -14.76 4.25 12.23
C ASP A 259 -15.61 3.34 13.14
N ASN A 260 -16.22 2.29 12.57
CA ASN A 260 -17.03 1.32 13.30
C ASN A 260 -16.81 -0.09 12.74
N VAL A 261 -15.65 -0.67 12.98
CA VAL A 261 -15.46 -2.10 12.72
C VAL A 261 -16.19 -2.88 13.81
N GLN A 262 -17.49 -3.16 13.61
CA GLN A 262 -18.19 -4.10 14.46
C GLN A 262 -17.70 -5.53 14.17
N VAL A 263 -17.06 -6.11 15.15
CA VAL A 263 -16.76 -7.52 15.24
C VAL A 263 -18.04 -8.28 15.61
N ALA A 264 -18.11 -9.58 15.35
CA ALA A 264 -19.27 -10.40 15.76
C ALA A 264 -19.52 -10.28 17.27
N PRO A 265 -20.78 -10.50 17.77
CA PRO A 265 -21.09 -10.33 19.20
C PRO A 265 -20.21 -11.10 20.17
N GLN A 266 -19.59 -12.20 19.73
CA GLN A 266 -18.59 -12.94 20.51
C GLN A 266 -17.18 -12.35 20.45
N GLU A 267 -16.97 -11.46 19.52
CA GLU A 267 -15.72 -10.76 19.23
C GLU A 267 -15.97 -9.27 19.27
N VAL A 268 -17.00 -8.85 20.00
CA VAL A 268 -17.19 -7.43 20.26
C VAL A 268 -15.84 -6.98 20.76
N GLU A 269 -15.21 -6.12 19.98
CA GLU A 269 -14.17 -5.29 20.52
C GLU A 269 -14.64 -4.96 21.91
N VAL A 270 -13.86 -5.32 22.92
CA VAL A 270 -14.29 -5.06 24.29
C VAL A 270 -14.21 -3.55 24.48
N SER A 271 -15.14 -2.84 23.81
CA SER A 271 -15.43 -1.44 24.09
C SER A 271 -15.98 -1.28 25.52
N SER A 272 -16.34 -2.40 26.15
CA SER A 272 -16.54 -2.55 27.57
C SER A 272 -15.28 -2.98 28.34
N TYR A 273 -14.16 -3.32 27.71
CA TYR A 273 -12.92 -2.92 28.27
C TYR A 273 -12.88 -1.37 28.11
N LEU A 274 -13.60 -0.77 28.94
CA LEU A 274 -13.15 0.44 29.63
C LEU A 274 -11.76 0.06 30.13
N VAL A 275 -10.76 0.17 29.23
CA VAL A 275 -9.39 0.42 29.61
C VAL A 275 -9.44 1.78 30.26
N GLY A 276 -9.88 1.65 31.39
CA GLY A 276 -9.93 2.44 32.49
C GLY A 276 -10.43 3.71 32.05
N GLN A 277 -10.88 4.17 32.52
CA GLN A 277 -10.46 5.19 33.50
C GLN A 277 -9.04 4.89 33.97
N ILE A 278 -8.07 4.74 33.05
CA ILE A 278 -6.78 5.33 33.26
C ILE A 278 -7.10 6.79 33.28
N ASP A 279 -7.19 7.31 34.51
CA ASP A 279 -7.18 8.72 34.78
C ASP A 279 -5.92 9.24 34.07
N ALA A 280 -6.10 9.86 32.91
CA ALA A 280 -4.99 10.37 32.12
C ALA A 280 -4.50 11.72 32.68
N GLU A 281 -5.04 12.18 33.78
CA GLU A 281 -4.45 13.19 34.63
C GLU A 281 -3.27 12.54 35.37
N VAL A 282 -2.13 12.52 34.68
CA VAL A 282 -0.84 12.29 35.33
C VAL A 282 -0.64 13.52 36.23
N ASP A 283 -0.86 13.32 37.53
CA ASP A 283 -0.49 14.33 38.53
C ASP A 283 1.03 14.52 38.41
N THR A 284 1.42 15.73 37.98
CA THR A 284 2.84 16.06 37.81
C THR A 284 3.62 15.96 39.14
N ASP A 285 2.94 15.93 40.28
CA ASP A 285 3.54 15.70 41.57
C ASP A 285 3.96 14.23 41.81
N ASP A 286 3.33 13.26 41.16
CA ASP A 286 3.74 11.86 41.22
C ASP A 286 5.03 11.58 40.43
N LEU A 287 5.31 12.34 39.37
CA LEU A 287 6.56 12.23 38.60
C LEU A 287 7.78 12.77 39.38
N SER A 288 7.58 13.69 40.32
CA SER A 288 8.67 14.26 41.14
C SER A 288 9.22 13.29 42.19
N ASN A 289 8.50 12.20 42.47
CA ASN A 289 8.90 11.14 43.45
C ASN A 289 9.59 9.94 42.81
N PHE A 290 9.72 9.90 41.46
CA PHE A 290 10.51 8.87 40.79
C PHE A 290 11.99 9.26 40.79
N GLN A 291 12.74 8.73 41.75
CA GLN A 291 14.20 8.66 41.68
C GLN A 291 14.61 7.42 40.91
N LEU A 292 15.30 7.59 39.78
CA LEU A 292 16.01 6.54 39.03
C LEU A 292 17.22 6.08 39.83
#